data_234db98a1e50ef8385aca6c039af2e5e
#
_entry.id   234db98a1e50ef8385aca6c039af2e5e
#
_cell.length_a   1.000
_cell.length_b   1.000
_cell.length_c   1.000
_cell.angle_alpha   90.00
_cell.angle_beta   90.00
_cell.angle_gamma   90.00
#
_symmetry.space_group_name_H-M   'P 1'
#
loop_
_entity.id
_entity.type
_entity.pdbx_description
1 polymer ?
#
loop_
_entity_poly.entity_id
_entity_poly.type
_entity_poly.pdbx_seq_one_letter_code
_entity_poly.pdbx_strand_id
1 'polypeptide(L)'
;MSTDTTAVLVHGARPVRCTLPILVGLLTLAAPLVSQARHGHFYHVNYYQVRPGQEKAYDSALVDVVTPVFDELVKRKAVVSYLLLTKIAGSGENTHVVIVEVATPSGTGTFQGELEAASQALFHKSWSDATVRFPELRGFMHAELYTPAGQRP
;
A
#
# COMPACT_ATOMS: atom_id res chain seq x y z
N MET A 1 62.77 32.43 14.73
CA MET A 1 62.37 33.87 14.91
C MET A 1 60.97 33.80 15.47
N SER A 2 60.92 33.82 16.81
CA SER A 2 60.66 35.04 17.63
C SER A 2 59.28 35.54 17.36
N THR A 3 58.49 35.46 18.27
CA THR A 3 58.06 36.09 19.54
C THR A 3 56.61 36.54 19.29
N ASP A 4 55.68 36.65 20.15
CA ASP A 4 55.67 36.90 21.58
C ASP A 4 54.29 36.74 22.20
N THR A 5 54.32 36.40 23.39
CA THR A 5 53.31 36.35 24.43
C THR A 5 52.60 37.69 24.61
N THR A 6 51.29 37.67 24.89
CA THR A 6 50.75 38.60 25.87
C THR A 6 49.48 38.02 26.52
N ALA A 7 49.58 37.66 27.78
CA ALA A 7 48.49 37.37 28.69
C ALA A 7 47.90 38.69 29.21
N VAL A 8 46.59 38.83 29.27
CA VAL A 8 45.92 39.86 30.07
C VAL A 8 44.90 39.19 30.97
N LEU A 9 45.18 39.33 32.24
CA LEU A 9 44.40 38.88 33.40
C LEU A 9 43.56 40.07 33.88
N VAL A 10 42.24 39.93 33.98
CA VAL A 10 41.40 40.86 34.77
C VAL A 10 40.25 40.09 35.39
N HIS A 11 40.38 39.90 36.65
CA HIS A 11 39.53 40.17 37.83
C HIS A 11 37.98 40.08 37.69
N GLY A 12 37.39 39.10 38.31
CA GLY A 12 36.57 39.28 39.53
C GLY A 12 35.16 39.87 39.32
N ALA A 13 34.13 39.05 39.28
CA ALA A 13 32.81 39.47 39.73
C ALA A 13 32.04 38.30 40.40
N ARG A 14 31.44 38.61 41.51
CA ARG A 14 30.83 37.78 42.54
C ARG A 14 29.60 36.99 42.05
N PRO A 15 29.32 35.82 42.62
CA PRO A 15 28.10 35.04 42.26
C PRO A 15 26.88 35.62 42.97
N VAL A 16 25.90 36.07 42.22
CA VAL A 16 24.55 36.35 42.70
C VAL A 16 23.80 35.04 42.71
N ARG A 17 23.52 34.53 43.90
CA ARG A 17 22.63 33.38 44.12
C ARG A 17 21.20 33.86 43.91
N CYS A 18 20.61 33.62 42.73
CA CYS A 18 19.18 33.68 42.55
C CYS A 18 18.65 32.24 42.67
N THR A 19 18.06 31.96 43.84
CA THR A 19 17.23 30.80 44.05
C THR A 19 15.89 31.01 43.34
N LEU A 20 15.72 30.42 42.17
CA LEU A 20 14.43 30.36 41.48
C LEU A 20 13.73 29.02 41.87
N PRO A 21 12.50 29.05 42.37
CA PRO A 21 11.76 27.83 42.61
C PRO A 21 11.35 27.21 41.27
N ILE A 22 11.81 26.00 41.02
CA ILE A 22 11.40 25.19 39.89
C ILE A 22 9.96 24.71 40.17
N LEU A 23 9.00 25.42 39.57
CA LEU A 23 7.62 24.97 39.50
C LEU A 23 7.55 23.91 38.40
N VAL A 24 7.71 22.64 38.78
CA VAL A 24 7.49 21.51 37.89
C VAL A 24 6.00 21.39 37.60
N GLY A 25 5.54 22.12 36.60
CA GLY A 25 4.21 21.94 36.04
C GLY A 25 4.16 20.60 35.28
N LEU A 26 3.53 19.60 35.90
CA LEU A 26 3.20 18.32 35.29
C LEU A 26 2.15 18.56 34.20
N LEU A 27 2.60 18.91 32.97
CA LEU A 27 1.73 19.01 31.82
C LEU A 27 1.42 17.58 31.38
N THR A 28 0.33 17.01 31.89
CA THR A 28 -0.25 15.79 31.36
C THR A 28 -0.74 16.09 29.93
N LEU A 29 0.08 15.78 28.94
CA LEU A 29 -0.37 15.69 27.54
C LEU A 29 -1.36 14.53 27.47
N ALA A 30 -2.64 14.83 27.67
CA ALA A 30 -3.72 13.96 27.21
C ALA A 30 -3.66 13.98 25.67
N ALA A 31 -2.86 13.06 25.10
CA ALA A 31 -2.94 12.80 23.66
C ALA A 31 -4.38 12.37 23.38
N PRO A 32 -5.12 13.05 22.50
CA PRO A 32 -6.40 12.54 22.06
C PRO A 32 -6.12 11.17 21.44
N LEU A 33 -6.70 10.13 22.03
CA LEU A 33 -6.89 8.84 21.38
C LEU A 33 -7.80 9.14 20.18
N VAL A 34 -7.19 9.57 19.07
CA VAL A 34 -7.86 9.57 17.78
C VAL A 34 -8.12 8.09 17.50
N SER A 35 -9.31 7.65 17.89
CA SER A 35 -9.88 6.42 17.37
C SER A 35 -9.86 6.58 15.86
N GLN A 36 -8.81 6.07 15.22
CA GLN A 36 -8.82 5.91 13.78
C GLN A 36 -10.00 4.99 13.52
N ALA A 37 -11.09 5.58 13.07
CA ALA A 37 -12.19 4.84 12.49
C ALA A 37 -11.54 3.94 11.45
N ARG A 38 -11.43 2.63 11.76
CA ARG A 38 -10.96 1.64 10.81
C ARG A 38 -12.00 1.64 9.70
N HIS A 39 -11.74 2.41 8.65
CA HIS A 39 -12.53 2.35 7.45
C HIS A 39 -12.49 0.90 7.02
N GLY A 40 -13.65 0.26 6.94
CA GLY A 40 -13.74 -1.14 6.56
C GLY A 40 -13.07 -1.31 5.22
N HIS A 41 -12.04 -2.13 5.17
CA HIS A 41 -11.42 -2.52 3.91
C HIS A 41 -12.25 -3.65 3.32
N PHE A 42 -12.38 -3.67 2.01
CA PHE A 42 -13.10 -4.69 1.26
C PHE A 42 -12.12 -5.39 0.34
N TYR A 43 -12.24 -6.69 0.22
CA TYR A 43 -11.36 -7.51 -0.59
C TYR A 43 -12.15 -8.15 -1.72
N HIS A 44 -11.85 -7.74 -2.95
CA HIS A 44 -12.31 -8.42 -4.14
C HIS A 44 -11.37 -9.57 -4.43
N VAL A 45 -11.88 -10.78 -4.33
CA VAL A 45 -11.11 -12.01 -4.54
C VAL A 45 -11.58 -12.65 -5.83
N ASN A 46 -10.72 -12.70 -6.83
CA ASN A 46 -11.00 -13.27 -8.14
C ASN A 46 -10.24 -14.58 -8.29
N TYR A 47 -10.96 -15.65 -8.63
CA TYR A 47 -10.42 -16.99 -8.78
C TYR A 47 -10.31 -17.35 -10.26
N TYR A 48 -9.14 -17.90 -10.61
CA TYR A 48 -8.80 -18.26 -11.97
C TYR A 48 -8.29 -19.69 -12.04
N GLN A 49 -8.63 -20.37 -13.13
CA GLN A 49 -8.05 -21.66 -13.51
C GLN A 49 -7.15 -21.44 -14.74
N VAL A 50 -5.85 -21.55 -14.55
CA VAL A 50 -4.89 -21.51 -15.65
C VAL A 50 -4.97 -22.83 -16.42
N ARG A 51 -4.91 -22.76 -17.72
CA ARG A 51 -4.96 -23.93 -18.59
C ARG A 51 -3.70 -24.76 -18.42
N PRO A 52 -3.80 -26.09 -18.41
CA PRO A 52 -2.63 -26.95 -18.28
C PRO A 52 -1.54 -26.61 -19.31
N GLY A 53 -0.30 -26.45 -18.82
CA GLY A 53 0.86 -26.08 -19.62
C GLY A 53 0.97 -24.58 -19.93
N GLN A 54 0.06 -23.73 -19.46
CA GLN A 54 0.11 -22.27 -19.65
C GLN A 54 0.55 -21.53 -18.37
N GLU A 55 0.92 -22.25 -17.30
CA GLU A 55 1.24 -21.66 -16.00
C GLU A 55 2.35 -20.62 -16.10
N LYS A 56 3.47 -21.00 -16.72
CA LYS A 56 4.61 -20.10 -16.89
C LYS A 56 4.27 -18.87 -17.76
N ALA A 57 3.48 -19.06 -18.81
CA ALA A 57 3.06 -17.96 -19.69
C ALA A 57 2.11 -17.00 -18.96
N TYR A 58 1.23 -17.54 -18.11
CA TYR A 58 0.33 -16.74 -17.30
C TYR A 58 1.06 -15.99 -16.18
N ASP A 59 1.99 -16.64 -15.46
CA ASP A 59 2.82 -15.99 -14.45
C ASP A 59 3.64 -14.84 -15.04
N SER A 60 4.23 -15.04 -16.23
CA SER A 60 4.91 -13.95 -16.94
C SER A 60 3.96 -12.81 -17.27
N ALA A 61 2.75 -13.11 -17.75
CA ALA A 61 1.75 -12.08 -18.07
C ALA A 61 1.26 -11.32 -16.81
N LEU A 62 1.19 -12.00 -15.66
CA LEU A 62 0.91 -11.32 -14.39
C LEU A 62 2.01 -10.31 -14.02
N VAL A 63 3.29 -10.70 -14.17
CA VAL A 63 4.43 -9.84 -13.86
C VAL A 63 4.56 -8.69 -14.87
N ASP A 64 4.39 -8.97 -16.17
CA ASP A 64 4.66 -8.00 -17.23
C ASP A 64 3.51 -7.02 -17.47
N VAL A 65 2.26 -7.43 -17.17
CA VAL A 65 1.06 -6.64 -17.48
C VAL A 65 0.29 -6.26 -16.22
N VAL A 66 -0.04 -7.23 -15.36
CA VAL A 66 -0.93 -6.98 -14.22
C VAL A 66 -0.21 -6.20 -13.13
N THR A 67 0.99 -6.64 -12.74
CA THR A 67 1.76 -5.99 -11.67
C THR A 67 1.98 -4.49 -11.94
N PRO A 68 2.51 -4.04 -13.10
CA PRO A 68 2.70 -2.61 -13.34
C PRO A 68 1.41 -1.79 -13.27
N VAL A 69 0.30 -2.33 -13.79
CA VAL A 69 -1.00 -1.64 -13.74
C VAL A 69 -1.51 -1.53 -12.30
N PHE A 70 -1.43 -2.61 -11.52
CA PHE A 70 -1.87 -2.59 -10.13
C PHE A 70 -0.98 -1.73 -9.23
N ASP A 71 0.32 -1.69 -9.47
CA ASP A 71 1.24 -0.74 -8.80
C ASP A 71 0.83 0.72 -9.07
N GLU A 72 0.46 1.03 -10.31
CA GLU A 72 -0.03 2.36 -10.68
C GLU A 72 -1.38 2.66 -10.01
N LEU A 73 -2.30 1.68 -9.88
CA LEU A 73 -3.55 1.84 -9.15
C LEU A 73 -3.33 2.11 -7.65
N VAL A 74 -2.38 1.44 -7.02
CA VAL A 74 -1.99 1.71 -5.63
C VAL A 74 -1.42 3.12 -5.50
N LYS A 75 -0.53 3.51 -6.39
CA LYS A 75 0.07 4.86 -6.43
C LYS A 75 -0.99 5.96 -6.61
N ARG A 76 -2.01 5.73 -7.42
CA ARG A 76 -3.16 6.63 -7.62
C ARG A 76 -4.17 6.57 -6.47
N LYS A 77 -4.00 5.64 -5.51
CA LYS A 77 -4.94 5.38 -4.41
C LYS A 77 -6.33 4.90 -4.91
N ALA A 78 -6.39 4.36 -6.10
CA ALA A 78 -7.60 3.70 -6.63
C ALA A 78 -7.85 2.36 -5.93
N VAL A 79 -6.78 1.69 -5.51
CA VAL A 79 -6.80 0.52 -4.62
C VAL A 79 -5.86 0.73 -3.44
N VAL A 80 -6.12 0.04 -2.33
CA VAL A 80 -5.28 0.11 -1.13
C VAL A 80 -4.06 -0.80 -1.29
N SER A 81 -4.30 -2.03 -1.69
CA SER A 81 -3.27 -3.04 -1.95
C SER A 81 -3.80 -4.13 -2.88
N TYR A 82 -2.92 -5.00 -3.34
CA TYR A 82 -3.28 -6.19 -4.09
C TYR A 82 -2.34 -7.36 -3.80
N LEU A 83 -2.80 -8.58 -4.07
CA LEU A 83 -2.02 -9.80 -4.00
C LEU A 83 -2.30 -10.66 -5.23
N LEU A 84 -1.23 -11.18 -5.84
CA LEU A 84 -1.29 -12.18 -6.90
C LEU A 84 -0.78 -13.50 -6.31
N LEU A 85 -1.64 -14.51 -6.25
CA LEU A 85 -1.33 -15.76 -5.56
C LEU A 85 -1.44 -16.95 -6.53
N THR A 86 -0.45 -17.83 -6.48
CA THR A 86 -0.47 -19.13 -7.15
C THR A 86 -0.71 -20.20 -6.10
N LYS A 87 -1.66 -21.10 -6.34
CA LYS A 87 -1.95 -22.19 -5.43
C LYS A 87 -0.91 -23.31 -5.57
N ILE A 88 -0.22 -23.59 -4.48
CA ILE A 88 0.79 -24.65 -4.42
C ILE A 88 0.26 -25.95 -3.82
N ALA A 89 -0.85 -25.90 -3.07
CA ALA A 89 -1.52 -27.06 -2.47
C ALA A 89 -2.98 -26.72 -2.12
N GLY A 90 -3.80 -27.73 -1.90
CA GLY A 90 -5.19 -27.60 -1.47
C GLY A 90 -6.19 -28.16 -2.47
N SER A 91 -7.48 -28.21 -2.07
CA SER A 91 -8.60 -28.63 -2.89
C SER A 91 -9.12 -27.49 -3.78
N GLY A 92 -10.00 -27.83 -4.73
CA GLY A 92 -10.60 -26.89 -5.67
C GLY A 92 -9.82 -26.75 -6.97
N GLU A 93 -10.48 -26.24 -7.99
CA GLU A 93 -9.96 -26.19 -9.37
C GLU A 93 -9.18 -24.92 -9.67
N ASN A 94 -9.33 -23.87 -8.84
CA ASN A 94 -8.57 -22.63 -9.04
C ASN A 94 -7.07 -22.87 -8.87
N THR A 95 -6.29 -22.28 -9.74
CA THR A 95 -4.82 -22.31 -9.69
C THR A 95 -4.23 -20.99 -9.24
N HIS A 96 -4.94 -19.89 -9.50
CA HIS A 96 -4.51 -18.54 -9.18
C HIS A 96 -5.64 -17.73 -8.54
N VAL A 97 -5.25 -16.80 -7.68
CA VAL A 97 -6.16 -15.88 -7.01
C VAL A 97 -5.59 -14.47 -7.10
N VAL A 98 -6.43 -13.53 -7.48
CA VAL A 98 -6.12 -12.11 -7.46
C VAL A 98 -6.98 -11.46 -6.39
N ILE A 99 -6.35 -10.88 -5.38
CA ILE A 99 -7.01 -10.16 -4.29
C ILE A 99 -6.74 -8.68 -4.48
N VAL A 100 -7.79 -7.88 -4.48
CA VAL A 100 -7.70 -6.42 -4.56
C VAL A 100 -8.39 -5.82 -3.35
N GLU A 101 -7.65 -5.05 -2.58
CA GLU A 101 -8.13 -4.35 -1.40
C GLU A 101 -8.60 -2.95 -1.79
N VAL A 102 -9.85 -2.61 -1.48
CA VAL A 102 -10.44 -1.29 -1.74
C VAL A 102 -10.96 -0.67 -0.45
N ALA A 103 -10.96 0.65 -0.38
CA ALA A 103 -11.42 1.39 0.81
C ALA A 103 -12.94 1.40 0.99
N THR A 104 -13.70 1.18 -0.10
CA THR A 104 -15.17 1.20 -0.09
C THR A 104 -15.74 0.14 -1.03
N PRO A 105 -16.94 -0.43 -0.73
CA PRO A 105 -17.59 -1.39 -1.63
C PRO A 105 -17.92 -0.80 -3.00
N SER A 106 -18.24 0.48 -3.06
CA SER A 106 -18.56 1.22 -4.29
C SER A 106 -17.34 1.53 -5.16
N GLY A 107 -16.11 1.32 -4.63
CA GLY A 107 -14.87 1.44 -5.41
C GLY A 107 -14.83 0.54 -6.66
N THR A 108 -15.70 -0.49 -6.71
CA THR A 108 -15.85 -1.36 -7.89
C THR A 108 -16.38 -0.64 -9.12
N GLY A 109 -17.25 0.34 -8.96
CA GLY A 109 -17.83 1.06 -10.10
C GLY A 109 -16.82 1.94 -10.85
N THR A 110 -15.81 2.44 -10.17
CA THR A 110 -14.72 3.26 -10.74
C THR A 110 -13.52 2.42 -11.15
N PHE A 111 -13.41 1.20 -10.65
CA PHE A 111 -12.24 0.34 -10.82
C PHE A 111 -11.90 0.04 -12.28
N GLN A 112 -12.92 -0.22 -13.11
CA GLN A 112 -12.70 -0.46 -14.54
C GLN A 112 -12.14 0.78 -15.25
N GLY A 113 -12.62 1.97 -14.90
CA GLY A 113 -12.11 3.23 -15.45
C GLY A 113 -10.66 3.50 -15.03
N GLU A 114 -10.31 3.16 -13.79
CA GLU A 114 -8.94 3.29 -13.28
C GLU A 114 -7.98 2.28 -13.93
N LEU A 115 -8.42 1.04 -14.16
CA LEU A 115 -7.66 0.03 -14.91
C LEU A 115 -7.34 0.54 -16.33
N GLU A 116 -8.35 1.09 -17.00
CA GLU A 116 -8.21 1.66 -18.34
C GLU A 116 -7.22 2.82 -18.34
N ALA A 117 -7.37 3.76 -17.41
CA ALA A 117 -6.48 4.92 -17.30
C ALA A 117 -5.02 4.51 -16.98
N ALA A 118 -4.83 3.52 -16.11
CA ALA A 118 -3.51 3.01 -15.78
C ALA A 118 -2.86 2.27 -16.98
N SER A 119 -3.64 1.44 -17.68
CA SER A 119 -3.18 0.74 -18.88
C SER A 119 -2.77 1.71 -19.98
N GLN A 120 -3.58 2.73 -20.25
CA GLN A 120 -3.26 3.78 -21.21
C GLN A 120 -1.98 4.53 -20.86
N ALA A 121 -1.78 4.86 -19.58
CA ALA A 121 -0.61 5.58 -19.12
C ALA A 121 0.68 4.76 -19.27
N LEU A 122 0.62 3.44 -19.03
CA LEU A 122 1.79 2.56 -19.01
C LEU A 122 2.10 1.94 -20.39
N PHE A 123 1.06 1.53 -21.12
CA PHE A 123 1.23 0.71 -22.33
C PHE A 123 0.72 1.41 -23.60
N HIS A 124 0.06 2.56 -23.47
CA HIS A 124 -0.64 3.25 -24.57
C HIS A 124 -1.69 2.36 -25.26
N LYS A 125 -2.31 1.48 -24.48
CA LYS A 125 -3.34 0.51 -24.92
C LYS A 125 -4.48 0.46 -23.92
N SER A 126 -5.66 0.06 -24.40
CA SER A 126 -6.77 -0.27 -23.51
C SER A 126 -6.40 -1.46 -22.59
N TRP A 127 -7.07 -1.54 -21.46
CA TRP A 127 -6.88 -2.71 -20.58
C TRP A 127 -7.24 -4.03 -21.28
N SER A 128 -8.30 -4.02 -22.10
CA SER A 128 -8.69 -5.17 -22.90
C SER A 128 -7.62 -5.59 -23.91
N ASP A 129 -6.96 -4.62 -24.56
CA ASP A 129 -5.88 -4.92 -25.50
C ASP A 129 -4.61 -5.41 -24.79
N ALA A 130 -4.29 -4.81 -23.63
CA ALA A 130 -3.14 -5.25 -22.84
C ALA A 130 -3.32 -6.69 -22.30
N THR A 131 -4.57 -7.11 -22.05
CA THR A 131 -4.91 -8.43 -21.52
C THR A 131 -5.53 -9.37 -22.58
N VAL A 132 -5.44 -9.05 -23.86
CA VAL A 132 -6.07 -9.81 -24.97
C VAL A 132 -5.74 -11.29 -24.97
N ARG A 133 -4.55 -11.68 -24.50
CA ARG A 133 -4.12 -13.09 -24.42
C ARG A 133 -4.62 -13.84 -23.19
N PHE A 134 -5.13 -13.16 -22.18
CA PHE A 134 -5.53 -13.80 -20.91
C PHE A 134 -6.61 -14.88 -21.08
N PRO A 135 -7.65 -14.70 -21.93
CA PRO A 135 -8.64 -15.77 -22.15
C PRO A 135 -8.06 -17.06 -22.75
N GLU A 136 -6.92 -16.97 -23.44
CA GLU A 136 -6.22 -18.15 -23.98
C GLU A 136 -5.43 -18.88 -22.89
N LEU A 137 -4.92 -18.13 -21.90
CA LEU A 137 -4.08 -18.65 -20.83
C LEU A 137 -4.89 -19.21 -19.67
N ARG A 138 -6.04 -18.59 -19.36
CA ARG A 138 -6.86 -18.92 -18.18
C ARG A 138 -8.35 -18.76 -18.40
N GLY A 139 -9.15 -19.46 -17.58
CA GLY A 139 -10.57 -19.21 -17.37
C GLY A 139 -10.80 -18.40 -16.09
N PHE A 140 -11.74 -17.45 -16.15
CA PHE A 140 -12.30 -16.85 -14.93
C PHE A 140 -13.31 -17.85 -14.33
N MET A 141 -13.21 -18.10 -13.03
CA MET A 141 -14.13 -19.01 -12.34
C MET A 141 -15.26 -18.23 -11.64
N HIS A 142 -14.91 -17.44 -10.66
CA HIS A 142 -15.85 -16.60 -9.90
C HIS A 142 -15.10 -15.48 -9.17
N ALA A 143 -15.87 -14.55 -8.62
CA ALA A 143 -15.37 -13.51 -7.74
C ALA A 143 -16.18 -13.46 -6.44
N GLU A 144 -15.52 -13.08 -5.36
CA GLU A 144 -16.12 -12.94 -4.05
C GLU A 144 -15.72 -11.60 -3.43
N LEU A 145 -16.58 -11.05 -2.56
CA LEU A 145 -16.32 -9.84 -1.82
C LEU A 145 -16.24 -10.17 -0.32
N TYR A 146 -15.14 -9.83 0.30
CA TYR A 146 -14.91 -10.04 1.72
C TYR A 146 -14.75 -8.72 2.46
N THR A 147 -15.07 -8.75 3.75
CA THR A 147 -14.73 -7.74 4.74
C THR A 147 -14.07 -8.42 5.93
N PRO A 148 -13.16 -7.77 6.68
CA PRO A 148 -12.58 -8.36 7.88
C PRO A 148 -13.65 -8.78 8.89
N ALA A 149 -13.44 -9.91 9.54
CA ALA A 149 -14.35 -10.39 10.59
C ALA A 149 -14.52 -9.32 11.69
N GLY A 150 -15.78 -9.06 12.05
CA GLY A 150 -16.13 -8.01 13.03
C GLY A 150 -16.35 -6.61 12.44
N GLN A 151 -16.16 -6.43 11.13
CA GLN A 151 -16.47 -5.20 10.41
C GLN A 151 -17.62 -5.49 9.42
N ARG A 152 -18.81 -5.75 9.95
CA ARG A 152 -20.00 -5.81 9.09
C ARG A 152 -20.46 -4.40 8.76
N PRO A 153 -20.82 -4.09 7.51
CA PRO A 153 -21.40 -2.81 7.14
C PRO A 153 -22.71 -2.55 7.84
#